data_229cdf896681f0c731729a4374fa95ef
#
_entry.id   229cdf896681f0c731729a4374fa95ef
#
_cell.length_a   1.000
_cell.length_b   1.000
_cell.length_c   1.000
_cell.angle_alpha   90.00
_cell.angle_beta   90.00
_cell.angle_gamma   90.00
#
_symmetry.space_group_name_H-M   'P 1'
#
loop_
_entity.id
_entity.type
_entity.pdbx_description
1 polymer ?
#
loop_
_entity_poly.entity_id
_entity_poly.type
_entity_poly.pdbx_seq_one_letter_code
_entity_poly.pdbx_strand_id
1 'polypeptide(L)'
;MLLAVDVGNTNITLGVFMDGVLIGNFRLNTRVARTSDEYGIAIRNILYHNGIDHDKVKDCIIASVVPAVMHSLTSGIIKYFDTKPLIVAAGVKTGINIQTEVPSQIGADRIVDAAGAYELYGGPLIVIDFGTATTYDFVDEKGSFKYGVTAPGIRISAKALWEDAAKLPEVEITKPKTILARETISSMQAGLVYGQIGATEYIVKNMIKESGYENVKVVATGGLGKMISNETSVIDKYNPDLTLQGMRFIYEKQDRKKL
;
A
#
# COMPACT_ATOMS: atom_id res chain seq x y z
N MET A 1 13.65 9.91 15.18
CA MET A 1 13.25 9.25 13.92
C MET A 1 11.97 8.46 14.14
N LEU A 2 11.10 8.42 13.15
CA LEU A 2 9.88 7.59 13.13
C LEU A 2 10.11 6.36 12.25
N LEU A 3 9.83 5.17 12.76
CA LEU A 3 9.74 3.93 12.02
C LEU A 3 8.28 3.66 11.64
N ALA A 4 7.96 3.67 10.35
CA ALA A 4 6.68 3.28 9.81
C ALA A 4 6.75 1.84 9.29
N VAL A 5 5.83 0.98 9.72
CA VAL A 5 5.82 -0.45 9.39
C VAL A 5 4.47 -0.83 8.79
N ASP A 6 4.43 -0.98 7.47
CA ASP A 6 3.26 -1.47 6.76
C ASP A 6 3.34 -2.98 6.59
N VAL A 7 2.36 -3.70 7.13
CA VAL A 7 2.32 -5.18 7.14
C VAL A 7 1.26 -5.68 6.16
N GLY A 8 1.69 -5.85 4.91
CA GLY A 8 0.88 -6.46 3.86
C GLY A 8 0.98 -7.99 3.81
N ASN A 9 0.11 -8.63 3.03
CA ASN A 9 0.07 -10.10 2.89
C ASN A 9 1.34 -10.72 2.30
N THR A 10 2.12 -9.96 1.55
CA THR A 10 3.33 -10.46 0.88
C THR A 10 4.59 -9.91 1.51
N ASN A 11 4.62 -8.60 1.78
CA ASN A 11 5.77 -7.90 2.33
C ASN A 11 5.39 -7.06 3.54
N ILE A 12 6.33 -6.96 4.47
CA ILE A 12 6.38 -5.93 5.49
C ILE A 12 7.27 -4.82 4.94
N THR A 13 6.73 -3.63 4.73
CA THR A 13 7.46 -2.46 4.26
C THR A 13 7.87 -1.59 5.45
N LEU A 14 9.14 -1.23 5.52
CA LEU A 14 9.73 -0.42 6.58
C LEU A 14 10.10 0.95 6.02
N GLY A 15 9.53 2.01 6.52
CA GLY A 15 9.92 3.39 6.22
C GLY A 15 10.56 4.06 7.42
N VAL A 16 11.69 4.72 7.22
CA VAL A 16 12.34 5.51 8.28
C VAL A 16 12.28 6.97 7.92
N PHE A 17 11.68 7.76 8.79
CA PHE A 17 11.59 9.21 8.64
C PHE A 17 12.47 9.93 9.66
N MET A 18 13.18 10.93 9.16
CA MET A 18 13.92 11.89 9.96
C MET A 18 13.46 13.31 9.57
N ASP A 19 12.94 14.05 10.55
CA ASP A 19 12.43 15.41 10.35
C ASP A 19 11.42 15.53 9.18
N GLY A 20 10.55 14.53 9.05
CA GLY A 20 9.53 14.45 8.01
C GLY A 20 10.02 13.92 6.65
N VAL A 21 11.32 13.68 6.48
CA VAL A 21 11.91 13.17 5.24
C VAL A 21 12.08 11.65 5.33
N LEU A 22 11.63 10.92 4.30
CA LEU A 22 11.86 9.48 4.17
C LEU A 22 13.33 9.25 3.80
N ILE A 23 14.10 8.67 4.74
CA ILE A 23 15.54 8.41 4.57
C ILE A 23 15.86 6.94 4.27
N GLY A 24 14.86 6.05 4.37
CA GLY A 24 15.02 4.63 4.06
C GLY A 24 13.69 3.96 3.82
N ASN A 25 13.65 3.04 2.84
CA ASN A 25 12.50 2.20 2.50
C ASN A 25 13.01 0.78 2.25
N PHE A 26 12.58 -0.18 3.09
CA PHE A 26 13.08 -1.56 3.08
C PHE A 26 11.92 -2.54 3.13
N ARG A 27 12.17 -3.81 2.80
CA ARG A 27 11.15 -4.86 2.81
C ARG A 27 11.63 -6.14 3.49
N LEU A 28 10.72 -6.75 4.25
CA LEU A 28 10.83 -8.11 4.75
C LEU A 28 9.71 -8.95 4.15
N ASN A 29 9.94 -10.24 3.99
CA ASN A 29 8.89 -11.15 3.54
C ASN A 29 7.93 -11.47 4.71
N THR A 30 6.63 -11.22 4.54
CA THR A 30 5.60 -11.50 5.55
C THR A 30 5.38 -12.99 5.77
N ARG A 31 5.55 -13.81 4.72
CA ARG A 31 5.24 -15.25 4.76
C ARG A 31 6.27 -16.08 5.53
N VAL A 32 7.41 -15.50 5.86
CA VAL A 32 8.41 -16.14 6.69
C VAL A 32 8.04 -15.94 8.16
N ALA A 33 7.68 -17.03 8.84
CA ALA A 33 7.42 -16.98 10.28
C ALA A 33 8.67 -16.53 11.03
N ARG A 34 8.53 -15.54 11.90
CA ARG A 34 9.61 -14.99 12.72
C ARG A 34 9.18 -14.84 14.18
N THR A 35 10.09 -15.10 15.07
CA THR A 35 9.97 -14.75 16.48
C THR A 35 10.13 -13.23 16.69
N SER A 36 9.85 -12.75 17.88
CA SER A 36 10.09 -11.35 18.25
C SER A 36 11.56 -10.95 18.11
N ASP A 37 12.47 -11.84 18.46
CA ASP A 37 13.90 -11.57 18.36
C ASP A 37 14.37 -11.50 16.91
N GLU A 38 13.89 -12.39 16.05
CA GLU A 38 14.21 -12.36 14.63
C GLU A 38 13.68 -11.09 13.94
N TYR A 39 12.47 -10.61 14.28
CA TYR A 39 11.98 -9.32 13.77
C TYR A 39 12.84 -8.15 14.24
N GLY A 40 13.10 -8.05 15.55
CA GLY A 40 13.91 -6.99 16.13
C GLY A 40 15.31 -6.91 15.55
N ILE A 41 16.00 -8.04 15.50
CA ILE A 41 17.36 -8.15 14.95
C ILE A 41 17.37 -7.87 13.44
N ALA A 42 16.41 -8.42 12.67
CA ALA A 42 16.34 -8.17 11.23
C ALA A 42 16.16 -6.68 10.92
N ILE A 43 15.24 -5.99 11.62
CA ILE A 43 15.02 -4.56 11.42
C ILE A 43 16.26 -3.76 11.80
N ARG A 44 16.88 -4.01 12.98
CA ARG A 44 18.12 -3.35 13.39
C ARG A 44 19.26 -3.54 12.40
N ASN A 45 19.46 -4.76 11.92
CA ASN A 45 20.49 -5.06 10.93
C ASN A 45 20.27 -4.33 9.60
N ILE A 46 19.03 -4.28 9.11
CA ILE A 46 18.70 -3.53 7.89
C ILE A 46 19.05 -2.04 8.08
N LEU A 47 18.67 -1.44 9.19
CA LEU A 47 18.98 -0.04 9.48
C LEU A 47 20.49 0.18 9.57
N TYR A 48 21.20 -0.64 10.34
CA TYR A 48 22.64 -0.54 10.53
C TYR A 48 23.42 -0.63 9.22
N HIS A 49 23.11 -1.64 8.37
CA HIS A 49 23.81 -1.83 7.09
C HIS A 49 23.50 -0.71 6.07
N ASN A 50 22.46 0.08 6.30
CA ASN A 50 22.13 1.24 5.48
C ASN A 50 22.54 2.57 6.12
N GLY A 51 23.38 2.54 7.15
CA GLY A 51 23.91 3.73 7.80
C GLY A 51 22.88 4.51 8.65
N ILE A 52 21.76 3.87 8.99
CA ILE A 52 20.72 4.46 9.84
C ILE A 52 20.93 4.02 11.28
N ASP A 53 21.17 4.97 12.14
CA ASP A 53 21.34 4.77 13.57
C ASP A 53 20.01 4.35 14.21
N HIS A 54 19.84 3.07 14.48
CA HIS A 54 18.63 2.49 15.05
C HIS A 54 18.33 3.01 16.46
N ASP A 55 19.31 3.47 17.23
CA ASP A 55 19.11 4.03 18.58
C ASP A 55 18.40 5.41 18.53
N LYS A 56 18.36 6.04 17.35
CA LYS A 56 17.60 7.26 17.11
C LYS A 56 16.13 7.02 16.75
N VAL A 57 15.70 5.78 16.54
CA VAL A 57 14.28 5.45 16.38
C VAL A 57 13.60 5.53 17.74
N LYS A 58 12.79 6.56 17.95
CA LYS A 58 12.07 6.82 19.21
C LYS A 58 10.56 6.67 19.07
N ASP A 59 10.09 6.60 17.86
CA ASP A 59 8.68 6.53 17.51
C ASP A 59 8.44 5.42 16.48
N CYS A 60 7.29 4.74 16.59
CA CYS A 60 6.91 3.71 15.64
C CYS A 60 5.40 3.74 15.38
N ILE A 61 5.02 3.55 14.12
CA ILE A 61 3.63 3.33 13.71
C ILE A 61 3.54 2.05 12.88
N ILE A 62 2.48 1.25 13.10
CA ILE A 62 2.22 0.01 12.37
C ILE A 62 0.82 0.07 11.76
N ALA A 63 0.70 -0.14 10.44
CA ALA A 63 -0.52 -0.51 9.77
C ALA A 63 -0.43 -1.99 9.38
N SER A 64 -1.49 -2.78 9.55
CA SER A 64 -1.44 -4.21 9.29
C SER A 64 -2.77 -4.76 8.81
N VAL A 65 -2.69 -5.64 7.82
CA VAL A 65 -3.78 -6.52 7.38
C VAL A 65 -3.49 -8.00 7.68
N VAL A 66 -2.43 -8.30 8.46
CA VAL A 66 -1.99 -9.65 8.80
C VAL A 66 -1.89 -9.84 10.31
N PRO A 67 -2.99 -10.18 11.01
CA PRO A 67 -3.00 -10.31 12.46
C PRO A 67 -1.98 -11.31 13.02
N ALA A 68 -1.69 -12.38 12.28
CA ALA A 68 -0.82 -13.47 12.73
C ALA A 68 0.61 -13.04 13.11
N VAL A 69 1.15 -12.00 12.45
CA VAL A 69 2.52 -11.54 12.72
C VAL A 69 2.60 -10.45 13.79
N MET A 70 1.46 -9.85 14.16
CA MET A 70 1.43 -8.63 14.98
C MET A 70 2.04 -8.82 16.36
N HIS A 71 1.76 -9.94 17.02
CA HIS A 71 2.31 -10.19 18.36
C HIS A 71 3.84 -10.20 18.34
N SER A 72 4.45 -11.02 17.47
CA SER A 72 5.91 -11.14 17.38
C SER A 72 6.57 -9.86 16.91
N LEU A 73 6.00 -9.20 15.90
CA LEU A 73 6.52 -7.94 15.36
C LEU A 73 6.48 -6.81 16.40
N THR A 74 5.34 -6.62 17.08
CA THR A 74 5.18 -5.59 18.10
C THR A 74 6.10 -5.84 19.28
N SER A 75 6.19 -7.08 19.77
CA SER A 75 7.11 -7.46 20.86
C SER A 75 8.57 -7.24 20.47
N GLY A 76 8.93 -7.54 19.22
CA GLY A 76 10.28 -7.29 18.71
C GLY A 76 10.61 -5.80 18.66
N ILE A 77 9.68 -4.95 18.21
CA ILE A 77 9.89 -3.51 18.19
C ILE A 77 10.05 -2.96 19.62
N ILE A 78 9.19 -3.35 20.55
CA ILE A 78 9.29 -2.90 21.95
C ILE A 78 10.64 -3.31 22.54
N LYS A 79 11.03 -4.58 22.37
CA LYS A 79 12.26 -5.13 22.96
C LYS A 79 13.55 -4.53 22.39
N TYR A 80 13.58 -4.26 21.09
CA TYR A 80 14.82 -3.89 20.40
C TYR A 80 14.94 -2.39 20.10
N PHE A 81 13.84 -1.62 20.18
CA PHE A 81 13.84 -0.17 19.95
C PHE A 81 13.36 0.63 21.16
N ASP A 82 12.98 -0.03 22.25
CA ASP A 82 12.46 0.61 23.47
C ASP A 82 11.32 1.61 23.15
N THR A 83 10.45 1.24 22.23
CA THR A 83 9.33 2.10 21.82
C THR A 83 8.06 1.29 21.63
N LYS A 84 6.94 1.84 22.10
CA LYS A 84 5.61 1.24 21.93
C LYS A 84 5.01 1.74 20.62
N PRO A 85 4.75 0.86 19.63
CA PRO A 85 4.21 1.31 18.37
C PRO A 85 2.76 1.78 18.48
N LEU A 86 2.41 2.84 17.76
CA LEU A 86 1.03 3.20 17.44
C LEU A 86 0.49 2.21 16.41
N ILE A 87 -0.58 1.51 16.73
CA ILE A 87 -1.24 0.61 15.77
C ILE A 87 -2.39 1.35 15.11
N VAL A 88 -2.41 1.40 13.78
CA VAL A 88 -3.51 1.97 13.01
C VAL A 88 -4.75 1.08 13.18
N ALA A 89 -5.70 1.55 13.97
CA ALA A 89 -6.93 0.84 14.32
C ALA A 89 -8.08 1.84 14.56
N ALA A 90 -9.26 1.32 14.84
CA ALA A 90 -10.40 2.15 15.22
C ALA A 90 -10.05 3.08 16.39
N GLY A 91 -10.41 4.36 16.28
CA GLY A 91 -10.14 5.39 17.29
C GLY A 91 -8.84 6.18 17.07
N VAL A 92 -7.96 5.76 16.16
CA VAL A 92 -6.80 6.55 15.75
C VAL A 92 -7.24 7.72 14.87
N LYS A 93 -6.70 8.91 15.11
CA LYS A 93 -6.97 10.11 14.30
C LYS A 93 -6.24 9.98 12.95
N THR A 94 -6.96 9.57 11.91
CA THR A 94 -6.39 9.34 10.57
C THR A 94 -6.38 10.58 9.69
N GLY A 95 -7.21 11.56 10.00
CA GLY A 95 -7.40 12.76 9.17
C GLY A 95 -8.43 12.58 8.05
N ILE A 96 -9.00 11.38 7.91
CA ILE A 96 -10.14 11.10 7.02
C ILE A 96 -11.31 10.54 7.83
N ASN A 97 -12.52 10.66 7.28
CA ASN A 97 -13.75 10.13 7.87
C ASN A 97 -14.25 8.94 7.03
N ILE A 98 -14.38 7.76 7.63
CA ILE A 98 -14.82 6.56 6.93
C ILE A 98 -16.35 6.52 6.93
N GLN A 99 -16.96 6.68 5.76
CA GLN A 99 -18.41 6.74 5.54
C GLN A 99 -18.93 5.59 4.68
N THR A 100 -18.30 4.44 4.76
CA THR A 100 -18.82 3.20 4.16
C THR A 100 -19.88 2.58 5.07
N GLU A 101 -20.71 1.67 4.54
CA GLU A 101 -21.75 0.99 5.30
C GLU A 101 -21.19 0.23 6.52
N VAL A 102 -20.01 -0.39 6.37
CA VAL A 102 -19.32 -1.14 7.44
C VAL A 102 -17.87 -0.66 7.56
N PRO A 103 -17.59 0.43 8.29
CA PRO A 103 -16.26 1.01 8.42
C PRO A 103 -15.18 0.05 8.93
N SER A 104 -15.55 -0.91 9.77
CA SER A 104 -14.61 -1.89 10.34
C SER A 104 -14.07 -2.92 9.34
N GLN A 105 -14.65 -3.01 8.13
CA GLN A 105 -14.18 -3.89 7.06
C GLN A 105 -13.10 -3.25 6.18
N ILE A 106 -12.84 -1.95 6.34
CA ILE A 106 -11.78 -1.28 5.57
C ILE A 106 -10.42 -1.62 6.18
N GLY A 107 -9.55 -2.18 5.35
CA GLY A 107 -8.17 -2.50 5.75
C GLY A 107 -7.38 -1.27 6.18
N ALA A 108 -6.46 -1.44 7.12
CA ALA A 108 -5.62 -0.36 7.62
C ALA A 108 -4.76 0.28 6.50
N ASP A 109 -4.28 -0.52 5.56
CA ASP A 109 -3.56 -0.10 4.36
C ASP A 109 -4.36 0.91 3.53
N ARG A 110 -5.63 0.61 3.22
CA ARG A 110 -6.52 1.50 2.46
C ARG A 110 -6.79 2.81 3.20
N ILE A 111 -6.96 2.75 4.52
CA ILE A 111 -7.13 3.94 5.36
C ILE A 111 -5.88 4.83 5.31
N VAL A 112 -4.72 4.22 5.41
CA VAL A 112 -3.43 4.91 5.38
C VAL A 112 -3.18 5.56 4.02
N ASP A 113 -3.45 4.83 2.93
CA ASP A 113 -3.29 5.34 1.57
C ASP A 113 -4.25 6.51 1.29
N ALA A 114 -5.51 6.38 1.70
CA ALA A 114 -6.50 7.44 1.58
C ALA A 114 -6.12 8.69 2.40
N ALA A 115 -5.65 8.50 3.64
CA ALA A 115 -5.18 9.60 4.49
C ALA A 115 -3.96 10.30 3.88
N GLY A 116 -3.00 9.53 3.37
CA GLY A 116 -1.80 10.05 2.70
C GLY A 116 -2.13 10.83 1.44
N ALA A 117 -3.00 10.27 0.58
CA ALA A 117 -3.41 10.92 -0.64
C ALA A 117 -4.21 12.20 -0.39
N TYR A 118 -5.14 12.18 0.56
CA TYR A 118 -5.92 13.37 0.91
C TYR A 118 -5.07 14.49 1.48
N GLU A 119 -4.10 14.16 2.34
CA GLU A 119 -3.18 15.16 2.91
C GLU A 119 -2.28 15.80 1.85
N LEU A 120 -1.80 15.01 0.88
CA LEU A 120 -0.87 15.50 -0.15
C LEU A 120 -1.55 16.20 -1.30
N TYR A 121 -2.75 15.75 -1.68
CA TYR A 121 -3.35 16.14 -2.96
C TYR A 121 -4.73 16.80 -2.82
N GLY A 122 -5.36 16.76 -1.62
CA GLY A 122 -6.73 17.19 -1.40
C GLY A 122 -7.74 16.25 -2.05
N GLY A 123 -9.04 16.56 -1.91
CA GLY A 123 -10.14 15.82 -2.55
C GLY A 123 -10.96 16.71 -3.49
N PRO A 124 -11.88 16.17 -4.31
CA PRO A 124 -12.17 14.72 -4.41
C PRO A 124 -11.05 13.94 -5.12
N LEU A 125 -10.80 12.70 -4.69
CA LEU A 125 -9.77 11.88 -5.31
C LEU A 125 -10.12 10.37 -5.31
N ILE A 126 -9.49 9.63 -6.22
CA ILE A 126 -9.44 8.16 -6.22
C ILE A 126 -8.02 7.75 -5.92
N VAL A 127 -7.84 6.87 -4.94
CA VAL A 127 -6.55 6.21 -4.66
C VAL A 127 -6.59 4.81 -5.26
N ILE A 128 -5.55 4.45 -6.01
CA ILE A 128 -5.39 3.11 -6.58
C ILE A 128 -4.14 2.48 -5.96
N ASP A 129 -4.30 1.35 -5.26
CA ASP A 129 -3.15 0.54 -4.86
C ASP A 129 -3.04 -0.71 -5.74
N PHE A 130 -1.93 -0.83 -6.47
CA PHE A 130 -1.58 -2.01 -7.26
C PHE A 130 -0.78 -3.01 -6.41
N GLY A 131 -1.44 -3.53 -5.38
CA GLY A 131 -0.92 -4.46 -4.41
C GLY A 131 -1.22 -5.94 -4.71
N THR A 132 -1.42 -6.73 -3.65
CA THR A 132 -1.89 -8.11 -3.71
C THR A 132 -3.30 -8.17 -4.34
N ALA A 133 -4.19 -7.33 -3.89
CA ALA A 133 -5.38 -6.91 -4.62
C ALA A 133 -5.10 -5.56 -5.30
N THR A 134 -5.86 -5.21 -6.33
CA THR A 134 -5.93 -3.83 -6.82
C THR A 134 -7.16 -3.18 -6.21
N THR A 135 -6.97 -2.14 -5.40
CA THR A 135 -8.06 -1.37 -4.80
C THR A 135 -8.20 0.00 -5.43
N TYR A 136 -9.43 0.50 -5.48
CA TYR A 136 -9.78 1.82 -5.97
C TYR A 136 -10.66 2.47 -4.90
N ASP A 137 -10.17 3.50 -4.24
CA ASP A 137 -10.78 4.10 -3.06
C ASP A 137 -11.14 5.55 -3.32
N PHE A 138 -12.41 5.90 -3.18
CA PHE A 138 -12.90 7.25 -3.40
C PHE A 138 -12.98 8.02 -2.09
N VAL A 139 -12.31 9.19 -2.08
CA VAL A 139 -12.35 10.15 -0.97
C VAL A 139 -12.91 11.48 -1.49
N ASP A 140 -13.92 12.01 -0.83
CA ASP A 140 -14.55 13.26 -1.24
C ASP A 140 -13.73 14.52 -0.85
N GLU A 141 -14.23 15.69 -1.24
CA GLU A 141 -13.60 17.00 -0.96
C GLU A 141 -13.46 17.32 0.55
N LYS A 142 -14.23 16.64 1.40
CA LYS A 142 -14.23 16.83 2.87
C LYS A 142 -13.38 15.77 3.60
N GLY A 143 -12.66 14.93 2.84
CA GLY A 143 -11.87 13.84 3.40
C GLY A 143 -12.71 12.63 3.86
N SER A 144 -13.90 12.43 3.27
CA SER A 144 -14.70 11.25 3.58
C SER A 144 -14.41 10.13 2.60
N PHE A 145 -13.93 9.00 3.12
CA PHE A 145 -13.79 7.74 2.38
C PHE A 145 -15.20 7.13 2.19
N LYS A 146 -15.71 7.13 0.97
CA LYS A 146 -17.11 6.77 0.69
C LYS A 146 -17.30 5.45 -0.04
N TYR A 147 -16.50 5.20 -1.05
CA TYR A 147 -16.67 4.09 -1.97
C TYR A 147 -15.35 3.38 -2.21
N GLY A 148 -15.42 2.10 -2.53
CA GLY A 148 -14.26 1.34 -2.93
C GLY A 148 -14.61 0.20 -3.87
N VAL A 149 -13.68 -0.10 -4.79
CA VAL A 149 -13.71 -1.28 -5.65
C VAL A 149 -12.48 -2.12 -5.35
N THR A 150 -12.64 -3.43 -5.30
CA THR A 150 -11.53 -4.35 -5.11
C THR A 150 -11.51 -5.35 -6.27
N ALA A 151 -10.37 -5.46 -6.94
CA ALA A 151 -10.14 -6.41 -8.03
C ALA A 151 -8.93 -7.29 -7.72
N PRO A 152 -8.78 -8.46 -8.36
CA PRO A 152 -7.57 -9.24 -8.25
C PRO A 152 -6.35 -8.43 -8.71
N GLY A 153 -5.27 -8.44 -7.92
CA GLY A 153 -4.02 -7.83 -8.35
C GLY A 153 -3.36 -8.63 -9.49
N ILE A 154 -2.51 -7.98 -10.28
CA ILE A 154 -1.87 -8.59 -11.46
C ILE A 154 -1.12 -9.89 -11.09
N ARG A 155 -0.44 -9.93 -9.93
CA ARG A 155 0.30 -11.12 -9.48
C ARG A 155 -0.61 -12.29 -9.15
N ILE A 156 -1.77 -12.04 -8.53
CA ILE A 156 -2.77 -13.08 -8.25
C ILE A 156 -3.37 -13.58 -9.55
N SER A 157 -3.72 -12.68 -10.47
CA SER A 157 -4.26 -13.03 -11.77
C SER A 157 -3.27 -13.86 -12.58
N ALA A 158 -2.00 -13.47 -12.59
CA ALA A 158 -0.93 -14.23 -13.23
C ALA A 158 -0.81 -15.63 -12.62
N LYS A 159 -0.77 -15.71 -11.28
CA LYS A 159 -0.68 -16.98 -10.56
C LYS A 159 -1.82 -17.92 -10.89
N ALA A 160 -3.06 -17.44 -10.89
CA ALA A 160 -4.23 -18.22 -11.23
C ALA A 160 -4.13 -18.82 -12.67
N LEU A 161 -3.56 -18.07 -13.62
CA LEU A 161 -3.39 -18.58 -14.98
C LEU A 161 -2.48 -19.80 -15.07
N TRP A 162 -1.33 -19.80 -14.37
CA TRP A 162 -0.41 -20.94 -14.47
C TRP A 162 -0.69 -22.06 -13.46
N GLU A 163 -1.38 -21.79 -12.35
CA GLU A 163 -1.77 -22.83 -11.41
C GLU A 163 -3.00 -23.64 -11.88
N ASP A 164 -3.97 -22.96 -12.52
CA ASP A 164 -5.24 -23.59 -12.92
C ASP A 164 -5.27 -24.05 -14.38
N ALA A 165 -4.31 -23.64 -15.22
CA ALA A 165 -4.28 -24.00 -16.63
C ALA A 165 -3.08 -24.92 -16.95
N ALA A 166 -3.36 -26.17 -17.27
CA ALA A 166 -2.38 -27.26 -17.44
C ALA A 166 -1.21 -26.99 -18.42
N LYS A 167 -1.32 -26.01 -19.31
CA LYS A 167 -0.33 -25.70 -20.35
C LYS A 167 0.26 -24.30 -20.28
N LEU A 168 -0.16 -23.47 -19.31
CA LEU A 168 0.37 -22.12 -19.19
C LEU A 168 1.56 -22.11 -18.21
N PRO A 169 2.73 -21.61 -18.64
CA PRO A 169 3.91 -21.51 -17.78
C PRO A 169 3.79 -20.33 -16.81
N GLU A 170 4.60 -20.36 -15.75
CA GLU A 170 4.86 -19.18 -14.96
C GLU A 170 5.56 -18.12 -15.82
N VAL A 171 5.08 -16.87 -15.76
CA VAL A 171 5.60 -15.76 -16.55
C VAL A 171 5.98 -14.59 -15.68
N GLU A 172 7.05 -13.91 -16.04
CA GLU A 172 7.40 -12.61 -15.46
C GLU A 172 6.38 -11.55 -15.92
N ILE A 173 5.92 -10.72 -14.99
CA ILE A 173 4.97 -9.63 -15.28
C ILE A 173 5.74 -8.45 -15.85
N THR A 174 5.85 -8.42 -17.16
CA THR A 174 6.47 -7.35 -17.93
C THR A 174 5.55 -6.93 -19.07
N LYS A 175 5.61 -5.64 -19.45
CA LYS A 175 4.81 -5.14 -20.57
C LYS A 175 5.41 -5.64 -21.89
N PRO A 176 4.66 -6.38 -22.71
CA PRO A 176 5.12 -6.76 -24.04
C PRO A 176 5.07 -5.56 -24.99
N LYS A 177 5.86 -5.64 -26.07
CA LYS A 177 5.97 -4.56 -27.09
C LYS A 177 4.65 -4.29 -27.82
N THR A 178 3.78 -5.27 -27.91
CA THR A 178 2.49 -5.20 -28.61
C THR A 178 1.45 -6.05 -27.93
N ILE A 179 0.19 -5.64 -28.03
CA ILE A 179 -0.96 -6.43 -27.58
C ILE A 179 -1.21 -7.65 -28.50
N LEU A 180 -0.74 -7.59 -29.76
CA LEU A 180 -0.87 -8.65 -30.74
C LEU A 180 0.24 -9.68 -30.55
N ALA A 181 0.10 -10.50 -29.53
CA ALA A 181 1.06 -11.54 -29.19
C ALA A 181 0.99 -12.74 -30.15
N ARG A 182 2.15 -13.38 -30.41
CA ARG A 182 2.28 -14.53 -31.33
C ARG A 182 2.72 -15.81 -30.63
N GLU A 183 2.97 -15.75 -29.33
CA GLU A 183 3.41 -16.89 -28.51
C GLU A 183 2.79 -16.81 -27.12
N THR A 184 2.78 -17.94 -26.40
CA THR A 184 2.05 -18.09 -25.14
C THR A 184 2.51 -17.09 -24.07
N ILE A 185 3.81 -16.91 -23.87
CA ILE A 185 4.35 -16.02 -22.83
C ILE A 185 3.93 -14.58 -23.09
N SER A 186 4.18 -14.06 -24.29
CA SER A 186 3.79 -12.70 -24.65
C SER A 186 2.27 -12.50 -24.67
N SER A 187 1.49 -13.54 -25.00
CA SER A 187 0.03 -13.51 -24.90
C SER A 187 -0.46 -13.36 -23.46
N MET A 188 0.11 -14.14 -22.54
CA MET A 188 -0.20 -14.02 -21.10
C MET A 188 0.19 -12.64 -20.57
N GLN A 189 1.39 -12.16 -20.89
CA GLN A 189 1.85 -10.83 -20.50
C GLN A 189 0.95 -9.72 -21.05
N ALA A 190 0.53 -9.82 -22.31
CA ALA A 190 -0.40 -8.87 -22.93
C ALA A 190 -1.76 -8.84 -22.19
N GLY A 191 -2.34 -10.02 -21.94
CA GLY A 191 -3.59 -10.14 -21.21
C GLY A 191 -3.50 -9.56 -19.81
N LEU A 192 -2.44 -9.86 -19.06
CA LEU A 192 -2.23 -9.36 -17.71
C LEU A 192 -2.05 -7.83 -17.66
N VAL A 193 -1.18 -7.29 -18.51
CA VAL A 193 -0.81 -5.86 -18.43
C VAL A 193 -1.88 -4.99 -19.11
N TYR A 194 -2.25 -5.27 -20.35
CA TYR A 194 -3.27 -4.47 -21.05
C TYR A 194 -4.67 -4.70 -20.49
N GLY A 195 -4.95 -5.91 -19.98
CA GLY A 195 -6.19 -6.17 -19.23
C GLY A 195 -6.31 -5.33 -17.98
N GLN A 196 -5.22 -5.20 -17.19
CA GLN A 196 -5.21 -4.33 -16.00
C GLN A 196 -5.35 -2.85 -16.37
N ILE A 197 -4.70 -2.39 -17.44
CA ILE A 197 -4.86 -1.01 -17.94
C ILE A 197 -6.33 -0.74 -18.28
N GLY A 198 -6.93 -1.61 -19.11
CA GLY A 198 -8.33 -1.45 -19.52
C GLY A 198 -9.31 -1.52 -18.34
N ALA A 199 -9.10 -2.44 -17.39
CA ALA A 199 -9.89 -2.52 -16.17
C ALA A 199 -9.76 -1.23 -15.34
N THR A 200 -8.54 -0.70 -15.18
CA THR A 200 -8.29 0.55 -14.45
C THR A 200 -9.02 1.73 -15.10
N GLU A 201 -8.90 1.88 -16.42
CA GLU A 201 -9.58 2.95 -17.15
C GLU A 201 -11.10 2.86 -17.04
N TYR A 202 -11.65 1.66 -17.17
CA TYR A 202 -13.08 1.45 -17.06
C TYR A 202 -13.59 1.76 -15.66
N ILE A 203 -12.93 1.22 -14.62
CA ILE A 203 -13.33 1.42 -13.21
C ILE A 203 -13.25 2.89 -12.84
N VAL A 204 -12.13 3.56 -13.10
CA VAL A 204 -11.94 4.98 -12.76
C VAL A 204 -12.97 5.86 -13.44
N LYS A 205 -13.19 5.69 -14.76
CA LYS A 205 -14.17 6.46 -15.51
C LYS A 205 -15.60 6.31 -14.96
N ASN A 206 -15.98 5.08 -14.59
CA ASN A 206 -17.31 4.84 -14.02
C ASN A 206 -17.42 5.32 -12.57
N MET A 207 -16.40 5.17 -11.74
CA MET A 207 -16.39 5.74 -10.39
C MET A 207 -16.55 7.26 -10.41
N ILE A 208 -15.84 7.96 -11.29
CA ILE A 208 -15.99 9.41 -11.46
C ILE A 208 -17.43 9.75 -11.90
N LYS A 209 -17.92 9.08 -12.94
CA LYS A 209 -19.28 9.32 -13.46
C LYS A 209 -20.37 9.09 -12.41
N GLU A 210 -20.29 7.98 -11.67
CA GLU A 210 -21.30 7.60 -10.68
C GLU A 210 -21.19 8.40 -9.38
N SER A 211 -19.99 8.87 -9.03
CA SER A 211 -19.78 9.71 -7.85
C SER A 211 -20.46 11.07 -7.95
N GLY A 212 -20.69 11.57 -9.18
CA GLY A 212 -21.23 12.90 -9.43
C GLY A 212 -20.27 14.06 -9.14
N TYR A 213 -19.01 13.77 -8.82
CA TYR A 213 -17.98 14.79 -8.59
C TYR A 213 -17.25 15.14 -9.89
N GLU A 214 -16.90 16.41 -10.03
CA GLU A 214 -16.02 16.90 -11.09
C GLU A 214 -14.58 17.06 -10.59
N ASN A 215 -13.62 17.08 -11.52
CA ASN A 215 -12.19 17.29 -11.22
C ASN A 215 -11.61 16.31 -10.19
N VAL A 216 -12.05 15.05 -10.23
CA VAL A 216 -11.55 13.98 -9.35
C VAL A 216 -10.12 13.66 -9.73
N LYS A 217 -9.21 13.80 -8.77
CA LYS A 217 -7.80 13.48 -8.93
C LYS A 217 -7.59 11.97 -8.76
N VAL A 218 -6.73 11.37 -9.58
CA VAL A 218 -6.45 9.93 -9.52
C VAL A 218 -4.99 9.71 -9.15
N VAL A 219 -4.76 9.14 -7.98
CA VAL A 219 -3.44 8.88 -7.42
C VAL A 219 -3.22 7.38 -7.33
N ALA A 220 -2.10 6.90 -7.86
CA ALA A 220 -1.74 5.48 -7.81
C ALA A 220 -0.53 5.23 -6.91
N THR A 221 -0.53 4.07 -6.27
CA THR A 221 0.59 3.50 -5.49
C THR A 221 0.75 2.00 -5.77
N GLY A 222 1.59 1.32 -5.03
CA GLY A 222 1.83 -0.11 -5.14
C GLY A 222 2.94 -0.50 -6.12
N GLY A 223 3.46 -1.70 -5.94
CA GLY A 223 4.71 -2.13 -6.59
C GLY A 223 4.66 -2.27 -8.12
N LEU A 224 3.49 -2.49 -8.70
CA LEU A 224 3.28 -2.54 -10.16
C LEU A 224 2.64 -1.26 -10.72
N GLY A 225 2.32 -0.31 -9.85
CA GLY A 225 1.63 0.92 -10.21
C GLY A 225 2.37 1.77 -11.24
N LYS A 226 3.70 1.87 -11.14
CA LYS A 226 4.51 2.63 -12.11
C LYS A 226 4.34 2.14 -13.55
N MET A 227 4.30 0.82 -13.74
CA MET A 227 4.15 0.24 -15.07
C MET A 227 2.78 0.57 -15.67
N ILE A 228 1.71 0.48 -14.87
CA ILE A 228 0.35 0.78 -15.33
C ILE A 228 0.16 2.30 -15.51
N SER A 229 0.62 3.12 -14.57
CA SER A 229 0.47 4.59 -14.64
C SER A 229 1.12 5.22 -15.87
N ASN A 230 2.20 4.62 -16.37
CA ASN A 230 2.88 5.10 -17.58
C ASN A 230 2.10 4.82 -18.89
N GLU A 231 1.07 3.97 -18.84
CA GLU A 231 0.35 3.48 -20.00
C GLU A 231 -1.09 3.99 -20.12
N THR A 232 -1.50 4.82 -19.18
CA THR A 232 -2.87 5.37 -19.16
C THR A 232 -2.88 6.83 -18.74
N SER A 233 -3.79 7.58 -19.30
CA SER A 233 -4.01 9.00 -18.95
C SER A 233 -5.02 9.20 -17.81
N VAL A 234 -5.63 8.13 -17.29
CA VAL A 234 -6.61 8.27 -16.20
C VAL A 234 -5.97 8.39 -14.82
N ILE A 235 -4.65 8.14 -14.71
CA ILE A 235 -3.88 8.27 -13.48
C ILE A 235 -3.07 9.57 -13.56
N ASP A 236 -3.39 10.53 -12.71
CA ASP A 236 -2.72 11.84 -12.68
C ASP A 236 -1.34 11.76 -12.01
N LYS A 237 -1.20 10.89 -10.99
CA LYS A 237 0.02 10.81 -10.19
C LYS A 237 0.31 9.38 -9.73
N TYR A 238 1.55 8.94 -9.87
CA TYR A 238 2.05 7.75 -9.20
C TYR A 238 2.99 8.15 -8.04
N ASN A 239 2.69 7.63 -6.84
CA ASN A 239 3.48 7.87 -5.64
C ASN A 239 3.85 6.53 -4.97
N PRO A 240 5.10 6.06 -5.13
CA PRO A 240 5.53 4.77 -4.59
C PRO A 240 5.61 4.71 -3.06
N ASP A 241 5.69 5.87 -2.40
CA ASP A 241 5.86 5.99 -0.96
C ASP A 241 4.59 6.46 -0.24
N LEU A 242 3.43 6.44 -0.94
CA LEU A 242 2.17 6.98 -0.44
C LEU A 242 1.77 6.38 0.91
N THR A 243 1.82 5.06 1.05
CA THR A 243 1.48 4.34 2.28
C THR A 243 2.36 4.80 3.45
N LEU A 244 3.68 4.85 3.25
CA LEU A 244 4.60 5.29 4.29
C LEU A 244 4.38 6.76 4.67
N GLN A 245 4.12 7.63 3.69
CA GLN A 245 3.79 9.03 3.94
C GLN A 245 2.46 9.18 4.69
N GLY A 246 1.45 8.40 4.32
CA GLY A 246 0.17 8.35 5.03
C GLY A 246 0.32 7.94 6.49
N MET A 247 1.13 6.92 6.77
CA MET A 247 1.46 6.50 8.13
C MET A 247 2.12 7.64 8.92
N ARG A 248 3.08 8.34 8.33
CA ARG A 248 3.72 9.51 8.97
C ARG A 248 2.68 10.59 9.31
N PHE A 249 1.81 10.97 8.38
CA PHE A 249 0.78 11.97 8.63
C PHE A 249 -0.19 11.54 9.73
N ILE A 250 -0.59 10.28 9.75
CA ILE A 250 -1.44 9.73 10.82
C ILE A 250 -0.70 9.83 12.16
N TYR A 251 0.58 9.47 12.23
CA TYR A 251 1.38 9.57 13.44
C TYR A 251 1.47 11.02 13.95
N GLU A 252 1.75 11.97 13.06
CA GLU A 252 1.88 13.39 13.39
C GLU A 252 0.57 14.03 13.90
N LYS A 253 -0.60 13.48 13.52
CA LYS A 253 -1.91 13.95 13.98
C LYS A 253 -2.28 13.47 15.40
N GLN A 254 -1.50 12.55 15.99
CA GLN A 254 -1.78 12.12 17.36
C GLN A 254 -1.33 13.16 18.39
N ASP A 255 -2.08 13.28 19.49
CA ASP A 255 -1.67 14.09 20.63
C ASP A 255 -0.52 13.39 21.35
N ARG A 256 0.71 13.85 21.17
CA ARG A 256 1.93 13.26 21.74
C ARG A 256 1.92 13.14 23.29
N LYS A 257 0.97 13.80 23.95
CA LYS A 257 0.78 13.71 25.43
C LYS A 257 0.02 12.46 25.87
N LYS A 258 -0.53 11.67 24.92
CA LYS A 258 -1.36 10.47 25.19
C LYS A 258 -0.73 9.16 24.70
N LEU A 259 0.41 9.21 24.03
CA LEU A 259 1.22 8.09 23.61
C LEU A 259 2.31 7.81 24.67
#